data_d0e671139e1afa13f67b2822e201e3c6
#
_entry.id   d0e671139e1afa13f67b2822e201e3c6
#
_cell.length_a   1.000
_cell.length_b   1.000
_cell.length_c   1.000
_cell.angle_alpha   90.00
_cell.angle_beta   90.00
_cell.angle_gamma   90.00
#
_symmetry.space_group_name_H-M   'P 1'
#
loop_
_entity.id
_entity.type
_entity.pdbx_description
1 polymer ?
#
loop_
_entity_poly.entity_id
_entity_poly.type
_entity_poly.pdbx_seq_one_letter_code
_entity_poly.pdbx_strand_id
1 'polypeptide(L)'
;MFTNFVEVSIYKRSTNISNDMTKKLIFAATLLFAGTAAAFAQPKVIAHRGYWTAPNSAQNSLASFSKADSVGAFGSEMDVWLTADDKLIVNHDRIY
;
A
#
# COMPACT_ATOMS: atom_id res chain seq x y z
N MET A 1 14.01 3.70 3.02
CA MET A 1 12.69 3.63 2.35
C MET A 1 12.69 2.41 1.47
N PHE A 2 11.97 1.36 1.84
CA PHE A 2 11.81 0.17 1.00
C PHE A 2 10.50 0.30 0.25
N THR A 3 10.56 0.63 -1.04
CA THR A 3 9.42 0.51 -1.95
C THR A 3 9.41 -0.91 -2.48
N ASN A 4 8.45 -1.74 -2.05
CA ASN A 4 8.16 -2.99 -2.72
C ASN A 4 7.46 -2.68 -4.05
N PHE A 5 8.24 -2.69 -5.14
CA PHE A 5 7.71 -2.71 -6.48
C PHE A 5 7.21 -4.12 -6.77
N VAL A 6 5.90 -4.31 -6.89
CA VAL A 6 5.34 -5.55 -7.42
C VAL A 6 5.12 -5.33 -8.91
N GLU A 7 6.05 -5.82 -9.73
CA GLU A 7 5.89 -5.89 -11.18
C GLU A 7 4.97 -7.07 -11.51
N VAL A 8 3.74 -6.79 -11.91
CA VAL A 8 2.83 -7.83 -12.42
C VAL A 8 3.08 -8.01 -13.91
N SER A 9 3.89 -9.01 -14.26
CA SER A 9 4.09 -9.41 -15.66
C SER A 9 2.92 -10.28 -16.13
N ILE A 10 2.08 -9.74 -17.02
CA ILE A 10 1.01 -10.51 -17.67
C ILE A 10 1.58 -11.24 -18.89
N TYR A 11 1.79 -12.55 -18.77
CA TYR A 11 2.23 -13.39 -19.87
C TYR A 11 1.05 -13.71 -20.80
N LYS A 12 1.05 -13.15 -21.99
CA LYS A 12 0.07 -13.42 -23.03
C LYS A 12 0.39 -14.74 -23.75
N ARG A 13 -0.18 -15.84 -23.31
CA ARG A 13 -0.12 -17.12 -24.03
C ARG A 13 -1.09 -17.07 -25.20
N SER A 14 -0.59 -16.99 -26.42
CA SER A 14 -1.39 -17.15 -27.63
C SER A 14 -1.77 -18.62 -27.80
N THR A 15 -3.01 -18.98 -27.46
CA THR A 15 -3.59 -20.25 -27.83
C THR A 15 -4.46 -20.03 -29.06
N ASN A 16 -4.12 -20.71 -30.15
CA ASN A 16 -4.89 -20.68 -31.39
C ASN A 16 -6.15 -21.52 -31.21
N ILE A 17 -7.25 -20.90 -30.77
CA ILE A 17 -8.54 -21.56 -30.53
C ILE A 17 -9.41 -21.33 -31.76
N SER A 18 -9.64 -22.40 -32.52
CA SER A 18 -10.30 -22.37 -33.84
C SER A 18 -11.83 -22.29 -33.78
N ASN A 19 -12.45 -22.24 -32.59
CA ASN A 19 -13.93 -22.29 -32.47
C ASN A 19 -14.46 -20.98 -31.86
N ASP A 20 -15.39 -20.31 -32.57
CA ASP A 20 -15.92 -19.00 -32.19
C ASP A 20 -16.70 -19.02 -30.86
N MET A 21 -17.43 -20.12 -30.56
CA MET A 21 -18.12 -20.28 -29.27
C MET A 21 -17.14 -20.42 -28.10
N THR A 22 -16.03 -21.14 -28.30
CA THR A 22 -14.99 -21.31 -27.27
C THR A 22 -14.30 -19.99 -26.99
N LYS A 23 -14.06 -19.15 -28.01
CA LYS A 23 -13.50 -17.80 -27.85
C LYS A 23 -14.42 -16.90 -27.04
N LYS A 24 -15.74 -16.95 -27.31
CA LYS A 24 -16.74 -16.17 -26.56
C LYS A 24 -16.82 -16.59 -25.10
N LEU A 25 -16.79 -17.91 -24.84
CA LEU A 25 -16.76 -18.46 -23.46
C LEU A 25 -15.49 -18.07 -22.69
N ILE A 26 -14.33 -18.15 -23.33
CA ILE A 26 -13.05 -17.73 -22.71
C ILE A 26 -13.05 -16.24 -22.46
N PHE A 27 -13.52 -15.42 -23.39
CA PHE A 27 -13.63 -13.97 -23.22
C PHE A 27 -14.55 -13.59 -22.06
N ALA A 28 -15.73 -14.24 -21.97
CA ALA A 28 -16.66 -14.02 -20.86
C ALA A 28 -16.07 -14.47 -19.51
N ALA A 29 -15.40 -15.62 -19.46
CA ALA A 29 -14.71 -16.10 -18.24
C ALA A 29 -13.55 -15.17 -17.83
N THR A 30 -12.79 -14.66 -18.79
CA THR A 30 -11.69 -13.71 -18.52
C THR A 30 -12.22 -12.38 -17.99
N LEU A 31 -13.34 -11.87 -18.53
CA LEU A 31 -13.98 -10.65 -17.99
C LEU A 31 -14.50 -10.86 -16.57
N LEU A 32 -15.12 -12.00 -16.28
CA LEU A 32 -15.61 -12.33 -14.95
C LEU A 32 -14.46 -12.42 -13.94
N PHE A 33 -13.36 -13.05 -14.33
CA PHE A 33 -12.18 -13.21 -13.48
C PHE A 33 -11.42 -11.89 -13.26
N ALA A 34 -11.30 -11.05 -14.30
CA ALA A 34 -10.71 -9.72 -14.20
C ALA A 34 -11.55 -8.79 -13.30
N GLY A 35 -12.87 -8.87 -13.37
CA GLY A 35 -13.77 -8.11 -12.50
C GLY A 35 -13.64 -8.49 -11.03
N THR A 36 -13.48 -9.78 -10.73
CA THR A 36 -13.30 -10.24 -9.33
C THR A 36 -11.92 -9.90 -8.77
N ALA A 37 -10.86 -9.95 -9.58
CA ALA A 37 -9.51 -9.56 -9.15
C ALA A 37 -9.42 -8.08 -8.82
N ALA A 38 -10.08 -7.21 -9.58
CA ALA A 38 -10.15 -5.78 -9.30
C ALA A 38 -10.91 -5.46 -7.99
N ALA A 39 -11.89 -6.28 -7.61
CA ALA A 39 -12.65 -6.11 -6.37
C ALA A 39 -11.83 -6.37 -5.10
N PHE A 40 -10.73 -7.13 -5.21
CA PHE A 40 -9.84 -7.42 -4.07
C PHE A 40 -8.62 -6.49 -3.96
N ALA A 41 -8.35 -5.67 -4.97
CA ALA A 41 -7.25 -4.73 -4.98
C ALA A 41 -7.65 -3.42 -4.25
N GLN A 42 -7.79 -3.49 -2.93
CA GLN A 42 -8.00 -2.27 -2.14
C GLN A 42 -6.66 -1.56 -1.90
N PRO A 43 -6.56 -0.25 -2.16
CA PRO A 43 -5.37 0.52 -1.85
C PRO A 43 -5.14 0.53 -0.34
N LYS A 44 -3.89 0.30 0.07
CA LYS A 44 -3.48 0.41 1.47
C LYS A 44 -2.98 1.82 1.73
N VAL A 45 -3.61 2.51 2.68
CA VAL A 45 -3.23 3.87 3.07
C VAL A 45 -2.24 3.79 4.23
N ILE A 46 -1.06 4.37 4.04
CA ILE A 46 -0.04 4.52 5.10
C ILE A 46 0.01 6.00 5.49
N ALA A 47 -0.15 6.28 6.78
CA ALA A 47 -0.09 7.63 7.31
C ALA A 47 1.38 8.08 7.44
N HIS A 48 1.81 9.02 6.60
CA HIS A 48 3.14 9.60 6.62
C HIS A 48 3.36 10.41 7.90
N ARG A 49 4.27 9.97 8.76
CA ARG A 49 4.53 10.51 10.11
C ARG A 49 3.30 10.45 11.05
N GLY A 50 2.39 9.48 10.81
CA GLY A 50 1.11 9.38 11.49
C GLY A 50 0.06 10.36 10.98
N TYR A 51 -1.12 10.40 11.61
CA TYR A 51 -2.18 11.39 11.30
C TYR A 51 -1.95 12.68 12.09
N TRP A 52 -0.88 13.37 11.78
CA TRP A 52 -0.39 14.56 12.50
C TRP A 52 -1.19 15.83 12.23
N THR A 53 -1.97 15.89 11.13
CA THR A 53 -2.87 17.03 10.85
C THR A 53 -4.15 16.99 11.69
N ALA A 54 -4.39 15.91 12.42
CA ALA A 54 -5.51 15.83 13.36
C ALA A 54 -5.29 16.77 14.57
N PRO A 55 -6.37 17.28 15.21
CA PRO A 55 -6.25 18.14 16.40
C PRO A 55 -5.41 17.47 17.50
N ASN A 56 -4.57 18.24 18.19
CA ASN A 56 -3.70 17.78 19.28
C ASN A 56 -2.78 16.62 18.86
N SER A 57 -2.19 16.72 17.70
CA SER A 57 -1.30 15.72 17.13
C SER A 57 -0.08 16.41 16.53
N ALA A 58 1.10 15.83 16.72
CA ALA A 58 2.35 16.27 16.09
C ALA A 58 2.89 15.15 15.21
N GLN A 59 3.74 15.53 14.22
CA GLN A 59 4.45 14.55 13.40
C GLN A 59 5.26 13.59 14.27
N ASN A 60 5.32 12.31 13.88
CA ASN A 60 6.12 11.30 14.55
C ASN A 60 5.81 11.12 16.05
N SER A 61 4.63 11.50 16.51
CA SER A 61 4.18 11.37 17.90
C SER A 61 3.30 10.14 18.11
N LEU A 62 3.25 9.64 19.34
CA LEU A 62 2.31 8.58 19.72
C LEU A 62 0.86 8.97 19.43
N ALA A 63 0.52 10.25 19.60
CA ALA A 63 -0.81 10.75 19.28
C ALA A 63 -1.13 10.63 17.80
N SER A 64 -0.20 10.96 16.90
CA SER A 64 -0.40 10.84 15.46
C SER A 64 -0.54 9.39 15.00
N PHE A 65 0.19 8.47 15.60
CA PHE A 65 0.11 7.04 15.30
C PHE A 65 -1.21 6.44 15.78
N SER A 66 -1.62 6.75 17.01
CA SER A 66 -2.91 6.32 17.55
C SER A 66 -4.10 6.84 16.73
N LYS A 67 -4.02 8.08 16.24
CA LYS A 67 -5.06 8.66 15.38
C LYS A 67 -5.09 8.04 13.99
N ALA A 68 -3.93 7.69 13.41
CA ALA A 68 -3.87 6.96 12.16
C ALA A 68 -4.56 5.58 12.27
N ASP A 69 -4.34 4.87 13.38
CA ASP A 69 -5.02 3.62 13.69
C ASP A 69 -6.54 3.81 13.83
N SER A 70 -6.97 4.84 14.56
CA SER A 70 -8.39 5.13 14.79
C SER A 70 -9.20 5.43 13.53
N VAL A 71 -8.57 5.93 12.47
CA VAL A 71 -9.21 6.16 11.16
C VAL A 71 -9.02 4.99 10.19
N GLY A 72 -8.44 3.88 10.64
CA GLY A 72 -8.29 2.66 9.84
C GLY A 72 -7.17 2.72 8.81
N ALA A 73 -6.13 3.52 9.03
CA ALA A 73 -4.93 3.46 8.19
C ALA A 73 -4.29 2.06 8.29
N PHE A 74 -3.77 1.56 7.17
CA PHE A 74 -3.10 0.25 7.14
C PHE A 74 -1.81 0.24 7.99
N GLY A 75 -1.17 1.38 8.11
CA GLY A 75 0.03 1.57 8.93
C GLY A 75 0.40 3.05 9.04
N SER A 76 1.43 3.31 9.83
CA SER A 76 2.07 4.62 9.94
C SER A 76 3.54 4.51 9.61
N GLU A 77 4.05 5.47 8.89
CA GLU A 77 5.47 5.64 8.65
C GLU A 77 6.05 6.56 9.73
N MET A 78 7.32 6.36 10.11
CA MET A 78 8.03 7.18 11.08
C MET A 78 9.50 7.37 10.68
N ASP A 79 10.05 8.52 11.04
CA ASP A 79 11.47 8.85 10.83
C ASP A 79 12.29 8.47 12.07
N VAL A 80 13.20 7.50 11.93
CA VAL A 80 14.02 7.00 13.06
C VAL A 80 15.48 7.30 12.83
N TRP A 81 16.14 7.89 13.81
CA TRP A 81 17.58 8.16 13.83
C TRP A 81 18.27 7.40 14.94
N LEU A 82 19.49 6.95 14.67
CA LEU A 82 20.41 6.46 15.69
C LEU A 82 21.33 7.60 16.14
N THR A 83 21.35 7.87 17.44
CA THR A 83 22.24 8.87 18.02
C THR A 83 23.67 8.34 18.21
N ALA A 84 24.63 9.21 18.46
CA ALA A 84 26.03 8.84 18.67
C ALA A 84 26.26 7.99 19.94
N ASP A 85 25.30 7.99 20.87
CA ASP A 85 25.28 7.16 22.08
C ASP A 85 24.36 5.93 21.96
N ASP A 86 24.13 5.48 20.71
CA ASP A 86 23.38 4.26 20.37
C ASP A 86 21.92 4.25 20.83
N LYS A 87 21.27 5.42 20.90
CA LYS A 87 19.83 5.51 21.18
C LYS A 87 19.03 5.77 19.92
N LEU A 88 17.84 5.18 19.83
CA LEU A 88 16.88 5.48 18.78
C LEU A 88 16.03 6.67 19.17
N ILE A 89 15.90 7.62 18.26
CA ILE A 89 14.99 8.76 18.38
C ILE A 89 14.07 8.82 17.16
N VAL A 90 12.86 9.31 17.35
CA VAL A 90 11.87 9.48 16.29
C VAL A 90 11.71 10.98 16.04
N ASN A 91 12.22 11.45 14.91
CA ASN A 91 12.14 12.85 14.49
C ASN A 91 12.44 12.97 13.00
N HIS A 92 11.79 13.89 12.30
CA HIS A 92 12.04 14.10 10.88
C HIS A 92 13.39 14.78 10.63
N ASP A 93 13.67 15.86 11.36
CA ASP A 93 14.86 16.67 11.14
C ASP A 93 16.06 16.15 11.96
N ARG A 94 17.27 16.29 11.42
CA ARG A 94 18.52 15.92 12.12
C ARG A 94 18.89 16.87 13.25
N ILE A 95 18.31 18.06 13.23
CA ILE A 95 18.67 19.16 14.15
C ILE A 95 17.40 19.55 14.92
N TYR A 96 17.56 19.73 16.22
CA TYR A 96 16.52 20.20 17.15
C TYR A 96 16.61 21.71 17.33
#